data_690660f07ebfd05656a8933698779d04
#
_entry.id   690660f07ebfd05656a8933698779d04
#
_cell.length_a   1.000
_cell.length_b   1.000
_cell.length_c   1.000
_cell.angle_alpha   90.00
_cell.angle_beta   90.00
_cell.angle_gamma   90.00
#
_symmetry.space_group_name_H-M   'P 1'
#
loop_
_entity.id
_entity.type
_entity.pdbx_description
1 polymer ?
#
loop_
_entity_poly.entity_id
_entity_poly.type
_entity_poly.pdbx_seq_one_letter_code
_entity_poly.pdbx_strand_id
1 'polypeptide(L)'
;LQRQLGVPILLSGGQVYEDTGAEAKIAKRVLMSLGVPEEKILTETKSINTSQNARFSAEILRENGLSHPILVTSAFHMKRSVLNFQKQGVAVEPFPTDYLVAHHPVFHYTKLRPQTEALLDNVTVLQETLRTFVTRYIE
;
A
#
# COMPACT_ATOMS: atom_id res chain seq x y z
N LEU A 1 5.64 -13.81 5.42
CA LEU A 1 5.00 -13.17 6.55
C LEU A 1 3.69 -13.89 6.91
N GLN A 2 2.65 -13.91 6.05
CA GLN A 2 1.37 -14.56 6.35
C GLN A 2 1.50 -16.03 6.75
N ARG A 3 2.26 -16.84 5.99
CA ARG A 3 2.49 -18.26 6.30
C ARG A 3 3.19 -18.48 7.65
N GLN A 4 3.98 -17.55 8.10
CA GLN A 4 4.68 -17.60 9.39
C GLN A 4 3.78 -17.19 10.54
N LEU A 5 2.94 -16.18 10.33
CA LEU A 5 2.08 -15.62 11.37
C LEU A 5 0.70 -16.28 11.44
N GLY A 6 0.23 -16.91 10.36
CA GLY A 6 -1.09 -17.55 10.29
C GLY A 6 -2.28 -16.58 10.41
N VAL A 7 -2.03 -15.28 10.35
CA VAL A 7 -3.03 -14.21 10.50
C VAL A 7 -3.81 -13.96 9.20
N PRO A 8 -5.02 -13.38 9.26
CA PRO A 8 -5.73 -12.96 8.06
C PRO A 8 -4.96 -11.89 7.26
N ILE A 9 -5.21 -11.85 5.95
CA ILE A 9 -4.76 -10.78 5.07
C ILE A 9 -5.98 -9.96 4.65
N LEU A 10 -5.89 -8.65 4.76
CA LEU A 10 -6.83 -7.73 4.14
C LEU A 10 -6.18 -7.12 2.89
N LEU A 11 -6.76 -7.40 1.73
CA LEU A 11 -6.39 -6.82 0.45
C LEU A 11 -7.30 -5.64 0.18
N SER A 12 -6.73 -4.47 -0.01
CA SER A 12 -7.48 -3.25 -0.26
C SER A 12 -7.07 -2.63 -1.59
N GLY A 13 -8.05 -2.33 -2.42
CA GLY A 13 -7.89 -1.73 -3.73
C GLY A 13 -9.12 -1.99 -4.59
N GLY A 14 -9.85 -0.92 -4.90
CA GLY A 14 -11.01 -0.96 -5.77
C GLY A 14 -10.65 -0.95 -7.25
N GLN A 15 -11.66 -0.73 -8.08
CA GLN A 15 -11.50 -0.56 -9.50
C GLN A 15 -11.32 0.93 -9.81
N VAL A 16 -10.11 1.31 -10.21
CA VAL A 16 -9.79 2.71 -10.56
C VAL A 16 -10.16 3.02 -12.00
N TYR A 17 -10.09 2.03 -12.90
CA TYR A 17 -10.44 2.15 -14.31
C TYR A 17 -11.50 1.12 -14.69
N GLU A 18 -12.41 1.48 -15.60
CA GLU A 18 -13.56 0.62 -15.99
C GLU A 18 -13.16 -0.72 -16.61
N ASP A 19 -12.01 -0.76 -17.27
CA ASP A 19 -11.46 -1.93 -17.97
C ASP A 19 -10.56 -2.81 -17.09
N THR A 20 -10.19 -2.34 -15.90
CA THR A 20 -9.38 -3.11 -14.94
C THR A 20 -10.26 -3.65 -13.83
N GLY A 21 -10.23 -4.92 -13.53
CA GLY A 21 -10.92 -5.45 -12.35
C GLY A 21 -10.40 -4.83 -11.05
N ALA A 22 -11.18 -4.95 -9.96
CA ALA A 22 -10.73 -4.46 -8.65
C ALA A 22 -9.40 -5.12 -8.25
N GLU A 23 -8.40 -4.30 -7.94
CA GLU A 23 -7.03 -4.75 -7.62
C GLU A 23 -7.01 -5.80 -6.51
N ALA A 24 -7.83 -5.62 -5.47
CA ALA A 24 -7.96 -6.58 -4.37
C ALA A 24 -8.44 -7.96 -4.85
N LYS A 25 -9.31 -8.04 -5.87
CA LYS A 25 -9.77 -9.32 -6.43
C LYS A 25 -8.66 -10.03 -7.21
N ILE A 26 -7.85 -9.27 -7.94
CA ILE A 26 -6.70 -9.80 -8.69
C ILE A 26 -5.67 -10.34 -7.70
N ALA A 27 -5.32 -9.54 -6.70
CA ALA A 27 -4.37 -9.93 -5.64
C ALA A 27 -4.86 -11.17 -4.87
N LYS A 28 -6.18 -11.28 -4.59
CA LYS A 28 -6.76 -12.47 -3.94
C LYS A 28 -6.47 -13.72 -4.76
N ARG A 29 -6.70 -13.71 -6.07
CA ARG A 29 -6.42 -14.86 -6.94
C ARG A 29 -4.94 -15.24 -6.91
N VAL A 30 -4.05 -14.26 -6.91
CA VAL A 30 -2.59 -14.52 -6.82
C VAL A 30 -2.24 -15.14 -5.47
N LEU A 31 -2.74 -14.63 -4.36
CA LEU A 31 -2.46 -15.20 -3.04
C LEU A 31 -2.99 -16.63 -2.89
N MET A 32 -4.18 -16.91 -3.42
CA MET A 32 -4.74 -18.27 -3.43
C MET A 32 -3.86 -19.22 -4.26
N SER A 33 -3.36 -18.79 -5.42
CA SER A 33 -2.43 -19.59 -6.24
C SER A 33 -1.09 -19.86 -5.54
N LEU A 34 -0.70 -18.97 -4.61
CA LEU A 34 0.47 -19.14 -3.74
C LEU A 34 0.18 -19.98 -2.49
N GLY A 35 -1.05 -20.52 -2.36
CA GLY A 35 -1.45 -21.42 -1.29
C GLY A 35 -1.94 -20.75 -0.01
N VAL A 36 -2.35 -19.47 -0.07
CA VAL A 36 -3.06 -18.83 1.04
C VAL A 36 -4.51 -19.28 1.03
N PRO A 37 -5.06 -19.84 2.13
CA PRO A 37 -6.44 -20.25 2.21
C PRO A 37 -7.41 -19.07 2.00
N GLU A 38 -8.49 -19.31 1.27
CA GLU A 38 -9.45 -18.25 0.91
C GLU A 38 -10.09 -17.61 2.14
N GLU A 39 -10.39 -18.38 3.17
CA GLU A 39 -10.98 -17.92 4.42
C GLU A 39 -10.05 -17.00 5.24
N LYS A 40 -8.77 -16.95 4.88
CA LYS A 40 -7.78 -16.03 5.46
C LYS A 40 -7.63 -14.73 4.68
N ILE A 41 -8.40 -14.55 3.60
CA ILE A 41 -8.26 -13.38 2.72
C ILE A 41 -9.54 -12.55 2.75
N LEU A 42 -9.46 -11.39 3.38
CA LEU A 42 -10.48 -10.34 3.31
C LEU A 42 -10.17 -9.41 2.14
N THR A 43 -11.21 -8.86 1.51
CA THR A 43 -11.04 -7.94 0.37
C THR A 43 -11.86 -6.67 0.54
N GLU A 44 -11.24 -5.55 0.31
CA GLU A 44 -11.86 -4.24 0.16
C GLU A 44 -11.76 -3.83 -1.32
N THR A 45 -12.89 -3.56 -1.97
CA THR A 45 -12.97 -3.33 -3.42
C THR A 45 -13.70 -2.04 -3.81
N LYS A 46 -14.03 -1.19 -2.84
CA LYS A 46 -14.82 0.04 -3.07
C LYS A 46 -13.98 1.29 -3.20
N SER A 47 -12.75 1.25 -2.68
CA SER A 47 -11.88 2.41 -2.64
C SER A 47 -11.35 2.78 -4.03
N ILE A 48 -11.32 4.07 -4.32
CA ILE A 48 -10.75 4.65 -5.54
C ILE A 48 -9.55 5.57 -5.25
N ASN A 49 -9.21 5.74 -3.99
CA ASN A 49 -8.05 6.54 -3.54
C ASN A 49 -7.57 6.07 -2.17
N THR A 50 -6.40 6.57 -1.75
CA THR A 50 -5.74 6.11 -0.51
C THR A 50 -6.50 6.46 0.77
N SER A 51 -7.23 7.58 0.79
CA SER A 51 -8.05 7.97 1.95
C SER A 51 -9.22 7.00 2.13
N GLN A 52 -9.94 6.69 1.05
CA GLN A 52 -11.02 5.70 1.07
C GLN A 52 -10.50 4.29 1.40
N ASN A 53 -9.31 3.95 0.87
CA ASN A 53 -8.63 2.70 1.14
C ASN A 53 -8.44 2.50 2.67
N ALA A 54 -7.87 3.49 3.34
CA ALA A 54 -7.70 3.44 4.80
C ALA A 54 -9.05 3.40 5.54
N ARG A 55 -10.06 4.18 5.09
CA ARG A 55 -11.38 4.22 5.72
C ARG A 55 -12.09 2.86 5.64
N PHE A 56 -12.25 2.32 4.44
CA PHE A 56 -12.95 1.04 4.25
C PHE A 56 -12.19 -0.14 4.84
N SER A 57 -10.85 -0.11 4.78
CA SER A 57 -10.03 -1.11 5.49
C SER A 57 -10.23 -1.05 7.00
N ALA A 58 -10.28 0.15 7.58
CA ALA A 58 -10.52 0.33 9.01
C ALA A 58 -11.91 -0.18 9.43
N GLU A 59 -12.93 0.00 8.60
CA GLU A 59 -14.26 -0.57 8.80
C GLU A 59 -14.21 -2.10 8.87
N ILE A 60 -13.60 -2.74 7.87
CA ILE A 60 -13.46 -4.21 7.80
C ILE A 60 -12.64 -4.74 8.99
N LEU A 61 -11.56 -4.07 9.38
CA LEU A 61 -10.76 -4.47 10.55
C LEU A 61 -11.59 -4.47 11.83
N ARG A 62 -12.41 -3.43 12.06
CA ARG A 62 -13.29 -3.33 13.24
C ARG A 62 -14.38 -4.41 13.23
N GLU A 63 -15.03 -4.62 12.08
CA GLU A 63 -16.09 -5.64 11.92
C GLU A 63 -15.57 -7.07 12.22
N ASN A 64 -14.31 -7.33 11.91
CA ASN A 64 -13.67 -8.63 12.15
C ASN A 64 -12.89 -8.71 13.48
N GLY A 65 -12.95 -7.68 14.34
CA GLY A 65 -12.23 -7.64 15.62
C GLY A 65 -10.71 -7.66 15.48
N LEU A 66 -10.18 -7.19 14.36
CA LEU A 66 -8.75 -7.18 14.06
C LEU A 66 -8.13 -5.87 14.54
N SER A 67 -7.16 -5.95 15.44
CA SER A 67 -6.40 -4.81 15.97
C SER A 67 -4.93 -4.94 15.58
N HIS A 68 -4.22 -3.80 15.57
CA HIS A 68 -2.79 -3.74 15.28
C HIS A 68 -2.37 -4.38 13.95
N PRO A 69 -2.96 -3.96 12.81
CA PRO A 69 -2.60 -4.52 11.52
C PRO A 69 -1.19 -4.13 11.10
N ILE A 70 -0.49 -5.06 10.43
CA ILE A 70 0.76 -4.77 9.74
C ILE A 70 0.38 -4.20 8.37
N LEU A 71 0.80 -2.96 8.13
CA LEU A 71 0.56 -2.27 6.85
C LEU A 71 1.72 -2.54 5.88
N VAL A 72 1.43 -3.27 4.81
CA VAL A 72 2.40 -3.58 3.74
C VAL A 72 2.06 -2.73 2.52
N THR A 73 2.98 -1.87 2.11
CA THR A 73 2.88 -1.05 0.89
C THR A 73 4.26 -0.59 0.45
N SER A 74 4.36 0.01 -0.74
CA SER A 74 5.62 0.57 -1.24
C SER A 74 6.18 1.64 -0.30
N ALA A 75 7.50 1.68 -0.15
CA ALA A 75 8.18 2.59 0.75
C ALA A 75 7.81 4.06 0.51
N PHE A 76 7.66 4.47 -0.76
CA PHE A 76 7.27 5.83 -1.12
C PHE A 76 5.81 6.17 -0.75
N HIS A 77 4.91 5.18 -0.68
CA HIS A 77 3.51 5.35 -0.23
C HIS A 77 3.33 5.25 1.28
N MET A 78 4.27 4.64 2.00
CA MET A 78 4.10 4.26 3.41
C MET A 78 3.69 5.43 4.31
N LYS A 79 4.37 6.56 4.20
CA LYS A 79 4.11 7.74 5.05
C LYS A 79 2.65 8.24 4.92
N ARG A 80 2.15 8.35 3.69
CA ARG A 80 0.78 8.80 3.42
C ARG A 80 -0.25 7.77 3.88
N SER A 81 0.04 6.50 3.68
CA SER A 81 -0.85 5.42 4.11
C SER A 81 -0.99 5.39 5.63
N VAL A 82 0.12 5.47 6.38
CA VAL A 82 0.10 5.55 7.84
C VAL A 82 -0.73 6.73 8.33
N LEU A 83 -0.55 7.93 7.75
CA LEU A 83 -1.34 9.13 8.10
C LEU A 83 -2.85 8.89 7.88
N ASN A 84 -3.24 8.27 6.78
CA ASN A 84 -4.64 7.99 6.51
C ASN A 84 -5.24 6.99 7.52
N PHE A 85 -4.52 5.94 7.91
CA PHE A 85 -4.96 5.01 8.94
C PHE A 85 -5.04 5.68 10.32
N GLN A 86 -4.10 6.55 10.67
CA GLN A 86 -4.14 7.34 11.90
C GLN A 86 -5.38 8.23 11.97
N LYS A 87 -5.78 8.86 10.87
CA LYS A 87 -7.03 9.64 10.78
C LYS A 87 -8.29 8.79 11.01
N GLN A 88 -8.22 7.50 10.70
CA GLN A 88 -9.30 6.55 10.99
C GLN A 88 -9.21 5.97 12.42
N GLY A 89 -8.27 6.42 13.25
CA GLY A 89 -8.06 5.92 14.60
C GLY A 89 -7.49 4.49 14.66
N VAL A 90 -6.82 4.05 13.59
CA VAL A 90 -6.17 2.74 13.50
C VAL A 90 -4.66 2.92 13.56
N ALA A 91 -4.04 2.38 14.62
CA ALA A 91 -2.60 2.28 14.70
C ALA A 91 -2.13 1.07 13.85
N VAL A 92 -1.23 1.32 12.91
CA VAL A 92 -0.67 0.30 12.03
C VAL A 92 0.82 0.13 12.27
N GLU A 93 1.33 -1.10 12.15
CA GLU A 93 2.76 -1.38 12.12
C GLU A 93 3.26 -1.32 10.66
N PRO A 94 4.12 -0.34 10.30
CA PRO A 94 4.56 -0.18 8.93
C PRO A 94 5.57 -1.26 8.51
N PHE A 95 5.31 -1.90 7.38
CA PHE A 95 6.22 -2.85 6.73
C PHE A 95 6.45 -2.42 5.27
N PRO A 96 7.37 -1.47 5.04
CA PRO A 96 7.63 -0.94 3.71
C PRO A 96 8.30 -1.98 2.80
N THR A 97 7.85 -2.02 1.55
CA THR A 97 8.39 -2.84 0.47
C THR A 97 8.68 -1.97 -0.74
N ASP A 98 9.16 -2.55 -1.83
CA ASP A 98 9.33 -1.85 -3.11
C ASP A 98 10.07 -0.52 -2.97
N TYR A 99 11.33 -0.61 -2.53
CA TYR A 99 12.21 0.53 -2.39
C TYR A 99 12.75 0.98 -3.75
N LEU A 100 12.55 2.24 -4.12
CA LEU A 100 13.08 2.83 -5.35
C LEU A 100 14.61 3.01 -5.33
N VAL A 101 15.21 3.01 -4.14
CA VAL A 101 16.66 3.22 -3.97
C VAL A 101 17.24 2.09 -3.15
N ALA A 102 18.42 1.58 -3.54
CA ALA A 102 19.14 0.59 -2.78
C ALA A 102 19.56 1.13 -1.40
N HIS A 103 19.51 0.28 -0.36
CA HIS A 103 19.88 0.61 1.01
C HIS A 103 21.33 1.17 1.16
N HIS A 104 22.23 0.77 0.24
CA HIS A 104 23.61 1.27 0.16
C HIS A 104 23.86 1.76 -1.27
N PRO A 105 23.60 3.05 -1.56
CA PRO A 105 23.84 3.59 -2.89
C PRO A 105 25.35 3.63 -3.16
N VAL A 106 25.82 2.75 -4.03
CA VAL A 106 27.19 2.82 -4.56
C VAL A 106 27.19 3.84 -5.69
N PHE A 107 28.02 4.87 -5.56
CA PHE A 107 28.23 5.82 -6.64
C PHE A 107 29.02 5.16 -7.77
N HIS A 108 28.44 5.16 -8.97
CA HIS A 108 29.11 4.75 -10.19
C HIS A 108 28.95 5.85 -11.23
N TYR A 109 30.01 6.16 -12.00
CA TYR A 109 29.99 7.25 -12.99
C TYR A 109 28.89 7.11 -14.05
N THR A 110 28.41 5.89 -14.32
CA THR A 110 27.27 5.65 -15.21
C THR A 110 25.96 6.26 -14.72
N LYS A 111 25.86 6.55 -13.41
CA LYS A 111 24.69 7.22 -12.82
C LYS A 111 24.60 8.72 -13.17
N LEU A 112 25.66 9.28 -13.75
CA LEU A 112 25.67 10.64 -14.29
C LEU A 112 24.96 10.76 -15.64
N ARG A 113 24.64 9.63 -16.30
CA ARG A 113 23.88 9.67 -17.54
C ARG A 113 22.40 9.93 -17.21
N PRO A 114 21.75 10.88 -17.93
CA PRO A 114 20.30 11.05 -17.83
C PRO A 114 19.58 9.72 -18.16
N GLN A 115 18.74 9.24 -17.22
CA GLN A 115 17.95 8.03 -17.39
C GLN A 115 16.48 8.38 -17.22
N THR A 116 15.64 7.91 -18.11
CA THR A 116 14.19 8.16 -18.07
C THR A 116 13.58 7.59 -16.78
N GLU A 117 14.04 6.43 -16.34
CA GLU A 117 13.59 5.78 -15.10
C GLU A 117 13.86 6.66 -13.87
N ALA A 118 15.07 7.24 -13.77
CA ALA A 118 15.41 8.15 -12.68
C ALA A 118 14.54 9.42 -12.67
N LEU A 119 14.12 9.91 -13.84
CA LEU A 119 13.18 11.02 -13.94
C LEU A 119 11.78 10.61 -13.44
N LEU A 120 11.29 9.45 -13.84
CA LEU A 120 10.00 8.91 -13.40
C LEU A 120 9.98 8.67 -11.88
N ASP A 121 11.05 8.14 -11.31
CA ASP A 121 11.18 7.93 -9.87
C ASP A 121 11.12 9.27 -9.12
N ASN A 122 11.84 10.28 -9.60
CA ASN A 122 11.81 11.62 -9.01
C ASN A 122 10.41 12.27 -9.09
N VAL A 123 9.71 12.10 -10.21
CA VAL A 123 8.32 12.57 -10.37
C VAL A 123 7.40 11.85 -9.38
N THR A 124 7.54 10.54 -9.23
CA THR A 124 6.76 9.74 -8.28
C THR A 124 6.97 10.21 -6.84
N VAL A 125 8.22 10.40 -6.42
CA VAL A 125 8.55 10.90 -5.07
C VAL A 125 8.00 12.31 -4.85
N LEU A 126 8.11 13.20 -5.83
CA LEU A 126 7.57 14.55 -5.73
C LEU A 126 6.04 14.53 -5.60
N GLN A 127 5.35 13.75 -6.42
CA GLN A 127 3.89 13.60 -6.35
C GLN A 127 3.45 13.07 -4.99
N GLU A 128 4.12 12.04 -4.45
CA GLU A 128 3.79 11.49 -3.13
C GLU A 128 4.09 12.47 -2.00
N THR A 129 5.13 13.28 -2.14
CA THR A 129 5.41 14.34 -1.17
C THR A 129 4.28 15.38 -1.14
N LEU A 130 3.84 15.84 -2.30
CA LEU A 130 2.71 16.77 -2.42
C LEU A 130 1.41 16.17 -1.90
N ARG A 131 1.08 14.93 -2.28
CA ARG A 131 -0.11 14.21 -1.80
C ARG A 131 -0.06 14.01 -0.28
N THR A 132 1.11 13.70 0.28
CA THR A 132 1.28 13.57 1.73
C THR A 132 1.05 14.90 2.45
N PHE A 133 1.52 16.00 1.86
CA PHE A 133 1.27 17.34 2.38
C PHE A 133 -0.23 17.67 2.38
N VAL A 134 -0.91 17.43 1.28
CA VAL A 134 -2.38 17.63 1.17
C VAL A 134 -3.11 16.79 2.22
N THR A 135 -2.81 15.50 2.31
CA THR A 135 -3.40 14.61 3.32
C THR A 135 -3.18 15.11 4.74
N ARG A 136 -2.03 15.71 5.02
CA ARG A 136 -1.68 16.15 6.37
C ARG A 136 -2.36 17.45 6.81
N TYR A 137 -2.53 18.39 5.87
CA TYR A 137 -2.89 19.77 6.21
C TYR A 137 -4.21 20.26 5.61
N ILE A 138 -4.77 19.54 4.63
CA ILE A 138 -5.95 19.98 3.89
C ILE A 138 -7.13 19.02 4.07
N GLU A 139 -6.90 17.71 4.09
CA GLU A 139 -7.90 16.67 4.36
C GLU A 139 -7.97 16.34 5.87
#